data_fd3ef22b8b3767b5f27b5c1da33bc3b4
#
_entry.id   fd3ef22b8b3767b5f27b5c1da33bc3b4
#
_cell.length_a   1.000
_cell.length_b   1.000
_cell.length_c   1.000
_cell.angle_alpha   90.00
_cell.angle_beta   90.00
_cell.angle_gamma   90.00
#
_symmetry.space_group_name_H-M   'P 1'
#
loop_
_entity.id
_entity.type
_entity.pdbx_description
1 polymer ?
#
loop_
_entity_poly.entity_id
_entity_poly.type
_entity_poly.pdbx_seq_one_letter_code
_entity_poly.pdbx_strand_id
1 'polypeptide(L)'
;MSSKRTDSFKRKIWIIFSLMSFIPFLTTLYIFESKGIEITQEIYVLGAMVSVGGLLAFFMVVHFAEDLSALSEKTSEAAKSREKVPIQATLDSMAEVDALAQNFNLIIGELQESRNHSKRINTRLLVYANEMRKYQEKLRKEAVIRTNLSRYVGGGVLEHLIKSDETIPIKNVRREVTVLFADIRSFTTLAEAMGPEEVIEMLNEYFSVMVDIIFKYNGVLDKFVGDELMAVFGMIGPTGNPPLDAVNAALEMRRAQKELMRTRERQGKKTFKIGTGINTGEAVIGSLGAKDRLDFTVIGDMVNIGARFEQIAEGQEIIVGERTYQLCKNDINMTKKGEVQLRNRNAQVTCYI
;
A
#
# COMPACT_ATOMS: atom_id res chain seq x y z
N MET A 1 -28.29 -33.88 -34.65
CA MET A 1 -27.45 -35.10 -34.48
C MET A 1 -28.09 -36.14 -33.52
N SER A 2 -29.04 -35.77 -32.67
CA SER A 2 -29.76 -36.65 -31.70
C SER A 2 -30.66 -37.67 -32.42
N SER A 3 -31.49 -37.29 -33.37
CA SER A 3 -32.44 -38.17 -34.07
C SER A 3 -31.79 -39.42 -34.69
N LYS A 4 -30.63 -39.29 -35.38
CA LYS A 4 -29.92 -40.43 -35.98
C LYS A 4 -29.38 -41.45 -34.96
N ARG A 5 -29.11 -41.05 -33.72
CA ARG A 5 -28.62 -41.95 -32.65
C ARG A 5 -29.75 -42.77 -32.06
N THR A 6 -30.92 -42.16 -31.87
CA THR A 6 -32.12 -42.79 -31.32
C THR A 6 -32.66 -43.85 -32.31
N ASP A 7 -32.68 -43.55 -33.59
CA ASP A 7 -33.08 -44.53 -34.63
C ASP A 7 -32.10 -45.72 -34.70
N SER A 8 -30.82 -45.50 -34.53
CA SER A 8 -29.81 -46.56 -34.48
C SER A 8 -30.00 -47.49 -33.27
N PHE A 9 -30.38 -46.90 -32.12
CA PHE A 9 -30.58 -47.65 -30.88
C PHE A 9 -31.88 -48.51 -30.95
N LYS A 10 -32.98 -47.92 -31.38
CA LYS A 10 -34.26 -48.65 -31.63
C LYS A 10 -34.04 -49.80 -32.59
N ARG A 11 -33.32 -49.60 -33.69
CA ARG A 11 -33.02 -50.65 -34.68
C ARG A 11 -32.19 -51.79 -34.08
N LYS A 12 -31.22 -51.48 -33.21
CA LYS A 12 -30.45 -52.53 -32.54
C LYS A 12 -31.27 -53.33 -31.55
N ILE A 13 -32.12 -52.71 -30.75
CA ILE A 13 -33.05 -53.41 -29.85
C ILE A 13 -34.00 -54.28 -30.64
N TRP A 14 -34.55 -53.80 -31.75
CA TRP A 14 -35.44 -54.57 -32.62
C TRP A 14 -34.77 -55.82 -33.19
N ILE A 15 -33.52 -55.71 -33.63
CA ILE A 15 -32.73 -56.83 -34.13
C ILE A 15 -32.46 -57.84 -33.02
N ILE A 16 -32.06 -57.39 -31.83
CA ILE A 16 -31.78 -58.28 -30.69
C ILE A 16 -33.05 -58.98 -30.25
N PHE A 17 -34.15 -58.28 -30.13
CA PHE A 17 -35.45 -58.89 -29.78
C PHE A 17 -35.91 -59.92 -30.84
N SER A 18 -35.85 -59.58 -32.11
CA SER A 18 -36.20 -60.55 -33.18
C SER A 18 -35.35 -61.81 -33.15
N LEU A 19 -34.03 -61.64 -32.92
CA LEU A 19 -33.13 -62.78 -32.78
C LEU A 19 -33.42 -63.64 -31.54
N MET A 20 -33.71 -63.01 -30.41
CA MET A 20 -33.94 -63.76 -29.12
C MET A 20 -35.33 -64.36 -29.08
N SER A 21 -36.34 -63.81 -29.69
CA SER A 21 -37.72 -64.35 -29.61
C SER A 21 -38.08 -65.26 -30.79
N PHE A 22 -37.74 -64.89 -32.02
CA PHE A 22 -38.15 -65.65 -33.18
C PHE A 22 -37.22 -66.83 -33.49
N ILE A 23 -35.91 -66.72 -33.31
CA ILE A 23 -35.00 -67.84 -33.61
C ILE A 23 -35.26 -69.08 -32.73
N PRO A 24 -35.34 -68.93 -31.40
CA PRO A 24 -35.68 -70.14 -30.55
C PRO A 24 -37.02 -70.73 -30.88
N PHE A 25 -38.02 -69.89 -31.19
CA PHE A 25 -39.33 -70.35 -31.52
C PHE A 25 -39.33 -71.15 -32.87
N LEU A 26 -38.68 -70.54 -33.91
CA LEU A 26 -38.55 -71.24 -35.19
C LEU A 26 -37.70 -72.52 -35.13
N THR A 27 -36.60 -72.46 -34.30
CA THR A 27 -35.80 -73.70 -34.10
C THR A 27 -36.55 -74.75 -33.36
N THR A 28 -37.40 -74.40 -32.40
CA THR A 28 -38.25 -75.36 -31.69
C THR A 28 -39.28 -75.99 -32.66
N LEU A 29 -39.97 -75.19 -33.45
CA LEU A 29 -40.89 -75.65 -34.47
C LEU A 29 -40.22 -76.61 -35.49
N TYR A 30 -39.04 -76.23 -35.97
CA TYR A 30 -38.26 -77.03 -36.92
C TYR A 30 -37.85 -78.41 -36.28
N ILE A 31 -37.46 -78.45 -35.03
CA ILE A 31 -37.11 -79.67 -34.30
C ILE A 31 -38.35 -80.59 -34.17
N PHE A 32 -39.51 -80.04 -33.83
CA PHE A 32 -40.73 -80.76 -33.71
C PHE A 32 -41.14 -81.40 -35.07
N GLU A 33 -41.09 -80.57 -36.14
CA GLU A 33 -41.40 -81.04 -37.48
C GLU A 33 -40.40 -82.14 -37.95
N SER A 34 -39.10 -81.89 -37.76
CA SER A 34 -38.04 -82.82 -38.19
C SER A 34 -38.06 -84.15 -37.47
N LYS A 35 -38.58 -84.24 -36.25
CA LYS A 35 -38.72 -85.46 -35.43
C LYS A 35 -40.08 -86.10 -35.55
N GLY A 36 -41.00 -85.61 -36.39
CA GLY A 36 -42.34 -86.18 -36.54
C GLY A 36 -43.21 -86.13 -35.29
N ILE A 37 -42.93 -85.14 -34.38
CA ILE A 37 -43.74 -85.00 -33.18
C ILE A 37 -44.99 -84.21 -33.53
N GLU A 38 -46.19 -84.80 -33.33
CA GLU A 38 -47.45 -84.06 -33.52
C GLU A 38 -47.52 -82.87 -32.57
N ILE A 39 -47.67 -81.65 -33.15
CA ILE A 39 -47.77 -80.40 -32.38
C ILE A 39 -49.18 -80.34 -31.80
N THR A 40 -49.32 -80.64 -30.50
CA THR A 40 -50.59 -80.56 -29.79
C THR A 40 -51.05 -79.09 -29.64
N GLN A 41 -52.35 -78.90 -29.43
CA GLN A 41 -52.94 -77.57 -29.20
C GLN A 41 -52.27 -76.79 -28.05
N GLU A 42 -51.77 -77.50 -27.03
CA GLU A 42 -51.06 -76.93 -25.88
C GLU A 42 -49.76 -76.33 -26.23
N ILE A 43 -49.03 -76.84 -27.23
CA ILE A 43 -47.75 -76.30 -27.71
C ILE A 43 -47.97 -75.00 -28.46
N TYR A 44 -49.06 -74.92 -29.23
CA TYR A 44 -49.42 -73.62 -29.88
C TYR A 44 -49.80 -72.58 -28.85
N VAL A 45 -50.54 -72.87 -27.80
CA VAL A 45 -50.92 -71.96 -26.74
C VAL A 45 -49.64 -71.44 -25.97
N LEU A 46 -48.75 -72.43 -25.63
CA LEU A 46 -47.49 -72.06 -24.97
C LEU A 46 -46.63 -71.12 -25.84
N GLY A 47 -46.50 -71.42 -27.15
CA GLY A 47 -45.78 -70.57 -28.07
C GLY A 47 -46.41 -69.20 -28.23
N ALA A 48 -47.73 -69.09 -28.25
CA ALA A 48 -48.43 -67.81 -28.25
C ALA A 48 -48.20 -67.04 -26.97
N MET A 49 -48.24 -67.67 -25.81
CA MET A 49 -47.95 -67.00 -24.51
C MET A 49 -46.52 -66.47 -24.45
N VAL A 50 -45.51 -67.24 -24.87
CA VAL A 50 -44.12 -66.83 -24.90
C VAL A 50 -43.92 -65.64 -25.86
N SER A 51 -44.61 -65.69 -27.04
CA SER A 51 -44.55 -64.58 -28.04
C SER A 51 -45.17 -63.29 -27.51
N VAL A 52 -46.33 -63.39 -26.84
CA VAL A 52 -46.98 -62.21 -26.21
C VAL A 52 -46.15 -61.69 -25.07
N GLY A 53 -45.61 -62.56 -24.20
CA GLY A 53 -44.71 -62.14 -23.11
C GLY A 53 -43.43 -61.40 -23.65
N GLY A 54 -42.85 -62.00 -24.70
CA GLY A 54 -41.71 -61.35 -25.39
C GLY A 54 -42.05 -59.99 -25.98
N LEU A 55 -43.22 -59.87 -26.63
CA LEU A 55 -43.69 -58.58 -27.16
C LEU A 55 -43.92 -57.53 -26.07
N LEU A 56 -44.51 -57.94 -24.93
CA LEU A 56 -44.69 -57.03 -23.79
C LEU A 56 -43.34 -56.55 -23.22
N ALA A 57 -42.41 -57.51 -23.00
CA ALA A 57 -41.08 -57.18 -22.53
C ALA A 57 -40.32 -56.21 -23.50
N PHE A 58 -40.43 -56.44 -24.80
CA PHE A 58 -39.88 -55.57 -25.82
C PHE A 58 -40.48 -54.16 -25.75
N PHE A 59 -41.80 -54.07 -25.64
CA PHE A 59 -42.47 -52.76 -25.52
C PHE A 59 -42.02 -51.99 -24.30
N MET A 60 -41.88 -52.65 -23.16
CA MET A 60 -41.34 -52.04 -21.94
C MET A 60 -39.91 -51.54 -22.11
N VAL A 61 -39.02 -52.31 -22.74
CA VAL A 61 -37.62 -51.90 -22.98
C VAL A 61 -37.53 -50.73 -23.93
N VAL A 62 -38.35 -50.71 -24.98
CA VAL A 62 -38.38 -49.57 -25.96
C VAL A 62 -38.89 -48.31 -25.27
N HIS A 63 -39.95 -48.43 -24.46
CA HIS A 63 -40.51 -47.28 -23.74
C HIS A 63 -39.53 -46.73 -22.72
N PHE A 64 -38.85 -47.56 -21.95
CA PHE A 64 -37.79 -47.15 -21.05
C PHE A 64 -36.63 -46.46 -21.74
N ALA A 65 -36.23 -46.99 -22.92
CA ALA A 65 -35.17 -46.36 -23.72
C ALA A 65 -35.55 -44.98 -24.26
N GLU A 66 -36.85 -44.81 -24.62
CA GLU A 66 -37.37 -43.50 -25.05
C GLU A 66 -37.36 -42.49 -23.91
N ASP A 67 -37.82 -42.88 -22.72
CA ASP A 67 -37.83 -42.03 -21.52
C ASP A 67 -36.41 -41.61 -21.12
N LEU A 68 -35.46 -42.55 -21.13
CA LEU A 68 -34.05 -42.26 -20.82
C LEU A 68 -33.41 -41.32 -21.84
N SER A 69 -33.76 -41.51 -23.13
CA SER A 69 -33.27 -40.61 -24.20
C SER A 69 -33.82 -39.21 -24.07
N ALA A 70 -35.13 -39.08 -23.77
CA ALA A 70 -35.77 -37.80 -23.53
C ALA A 70 -35.19 -37.08 -22.30
N LEU A 71 -34.92 -37.82 -21.20
CA LEU A 71 -34.26 -37.30 -20.03
C LEU A 71 -32.84 -36.80 -20.33
N SER A 72 -32.06 -37.57 -21.10
CA SER A 72 -30.70 -37.20 -21.53
C SER A 72 -30.69 -35.91 -22.41
N GLU A 73 -31.67 -35.76 -23.28
CA GLU A 73 -31.79 -34.56 -24.14
C GLU A 73 -32.16 -33.33 -23.30
N LYS A 74 -33.15 -33.43 -22.44
CA LYS A 74 -33.58 -32.38 -21.53
C LYS A 74 -32.47 -31.95 -20.56
N THR A 75 -31.70 -32.91 -20.01
CA THR A 75 -30.55 -32.60 -19.14
C THR A 75 -29.44 -31.90 -19.90
N SER A 76 -29.18 -32.27 -21.15
CA SER A 76 -28.22 -31.58 -22.02
C SER A 76 -28.62 -30.14 -22.37
N GLU A 77 -29.92 -29.93 -22.61
CA GLU A 77 -30.48 -28.59 -22.83
C GLU A 77 -30.43 -27.72 -21.56
N ALA A 78 -30.84 -28.27 -20.42
CA ALA A 78 -30.79 -27.60 -19.13
C ALA A 78 -29.34 -27.22 -18.74
N ALA A 79 -28.36 -28.06 -19.04
CA ALA A 79 -26.94 -27.76 -18.82
C ALA A 79 -26.41 -26.63 -19.69
N LYS A 80 -26.96 -26.43 -20.89
CA LYS A 80 -26.59 -25.35 -21.83
C LYS A 80 -27.41 -24.07 -21.61
N SER A 81 -28.64 -24.21 -21.14
CA SER A 81 -29.55 -23.10 -20.90
C SER A 81 -29.11 -22.26 -19.69
N ARG A 82 -29.28 -20.95 -19.79
CA ARG A 82 -29.11 -20.02 -18.66
C ARG A 82 -30.38 -19.88 -17.82
N GLU A 83 -31.49 -20.44 -18.26
CA GLU A 83 -32.80 -20.37 -17.59
C GLU A 83 -33.11 -21.65 -16.84
N LYS A 84 -33.92 -21.54 -15.77
CA LYS A 84 -34.47 -22.67 -15.01
C LYS A 84 -35.52 -23.38 -15.87
N VAL A 85 -35.11 -24.39 -16.60
CA VAL A 85 -36.06 -25.29 -17.26
C VAL A 85 -36.17 -26.55 -16.38
N PRO A 86 -37.30 -26.76 -15.68
CA PRO A 86 -37.49 -27.95 -14.89
C PRO A 86 -37.53 -29.17 -15.83
N ILE A 87 -36.78 -30.21 -15.51
CA ILE A 87 -36.81 -31.47 -16.20
C ILE A 87 -38.03 -32.22 -15.65
N GLN A 88 -39.08 -32.36 -16.47
CA GLN A 88 -40.24 -33.20 -16.16
C GLN A 88 -40.11 -34.52 -16.92
N ALA A 89 -40.27 -35.64 -16.21
CA ALA A 89 -40.47 -36.94 -16.85
C ALA A 89 -41.85 -37.00 -17.50
N THR A 90 -42.03 -37.92 -18.46
CA THR A 90 -43.31 -38.11 -19.11
C THR A 90 -44.33 -38.78 -18.15
N LEU A 91 -45.61 -38.49 -18.33
CA LEU A 91 -46.69 -38.94 -17.43
C LEU A 91 -46.76 -40.48 -17.18
N ASP A 92 -46.07 -41.28 -18.00
CA ASP A 92 -46.02 -42.78 -17.93
C ASP A 92 -44.61 -43.30 -17.66
N SER A 93 -43.70 -42.46 -17.12
CA SER A 93 -42.32 -42.87 -16.84
C SER A 93 -42.24 -43.81 -15.63
N MET A 94 -41.24 -44.73 -15.66
CA MET A 94 -40.97 -45.58 -14.49
C MET A 94 -40.50 -44.75 -13.30
N ALA A 95 -40.83 -45.15 -12.08
CA ALA A 95 -40.50 -44.42 -10.82
C ALA A 95 -39.01 -44.08 -10.68
N GLU A 96 -38.13 -44.91 -11.22
CA GLU A 96 -36.68 -44.70 -11.25
C GLU A 96 -36.26 -43.54 -12.15
N VAL A 97 -36.96 -43.32 -13.28
CA VAL A 97 -36.70 -42.19 -14.21
C VAL A 97 -37.16 -40.88 -13.58
N ASP A 98 -38.29 -40.89 -12.89
CA ASP A 98 -38.79 -39.76 -12.13
C ASP A 98 -37.83 -39.36 -11.00
N ALA A 99 -37.36 -40.34 -10.22
CA ALA A 99 -36.37 -40.10 -9.17
C ALA A 99 -35.07 -39.51 -9.72
N LEU A 100 -34.62 -39.98 -10.89
CA LEU A 100 -33.45 -39.50 -11.58
C LEU A 100 -33.65 -38.04 -12.04
N ALA A 101 -34.81 -37.71 -12.61
CA ALA A 101 -35.17 -36.36 -13.03
C ALA A 101 -35.20 -35.37 -11.85
N GLN A 102 -35.77 -35.79 -10.71
CA GLN A 102 -35.78 -35.00 -9.47
C GLN A 102 -34.37 -34.73 -8.95
N ASN A 103 -33.50 -35.74 -8.89
CA ASN A 103 -32.11 -35.57 -8.47
C ASN A 103 -31.33 -34.61 -9.39
N PHE A 104 -31.53 -34.71 -10.70
CA PHE A 104 -30.93 -33.75 -11.64
C PHE A 104 -31.41 -32.33 -11.41
N ASN A 105 -32.72 -32.13 -11.16
CA ASN A 105 -33.25 -30.79 -10.86
C ASN A 105 -32.66 -30.21 -9.58
N LEU A 106 -32.44 -31.01 -8.53
CA LEU A 106 -31.75 -30.56 -7.31
C LEU A 106 -30.32 -30.17 -7.60
N ILE A 107 -29.53 -30.97 -8.29
CA ILE A 107 -28.14 -30.66 -8.65
C ILE A 107 -28.05 -29.40 -9.50
N ILE A 108 -28.92 -29.24 -10.48
CA ILE A 108 -28.97 -28.03 -11.33
C ILE A 108 -29.32 -26.81 -10.47
N GLY A 109 -30.25 -26.93 -9.54
CA GLY A 109 -30.62 -25.90 -8.59
C GLY A 109 -29.43 -25.42 -7.73
N GLU A 110 -28.72 -26.36 -7.11
CA GLU A 110 -27.54 -26.11 -6.29
C GLU A 110 -26.39 -25.46 -7.11
N LEU A 111 -26.14 -25.97 -8.31
CA LEU A 111 -25.12 -25.42 -9.20
C LEU A 111 -25.45 -23.96 -9.61
N GLN A 112 -26.72 -23.66 -9.90
CA GLN A 112 -27.16 -22.31 -10.24
C GLN A 112 -27.04 -21.35 -9.04
N GLU A 113 -27.41 -21.81 -7.84
CA GLU A 113 -27.29 -21.04 -6.61
C GLU A 113 -25.81 -20.75 -6.28
N SER A 114 -24.96 -21.76 -6.35
CA SER A 114 -23.49 -21.61 -6.19
C SER A 114 -22.90 -20.64 -7.20
N ARG A 115 -23.32 -20.71 -8.46
CA ARG A 115 -22.89 -19.80 -9.53
C ARG A 115 -23.33 -18.36 -9.27
N ASN A 116 -24.56 -18.16 -8.81
CA ASN A 116 -25.07 -16.84 -8.46
C ASN A 116 -24.37 -16.27 -7.23
N HIS A 117 -24.09 -17.13 -6.24
CA HIS A 117 -23.30 -16.74 -5.05
C HIS A 117 -21.89 -16.30 -5.45
N SER A 118 -21.20 -17.07 -6.29
CA SER A 118 -19.87 -16.73 -6.82
C SER A 118 -19.87 -15.40 -7.58
N LYS A 119 -20.89 -15.16 -8.41
CA LYS A 119 -21.03 -13.88 -9.12
C LYS A 119 -21.21 -12.69 -8.15
N ARG A 120 -22.03 -12.86 -7.10
CA ARG A 120 -22.22 -11.81 -6.07
C ARG A 120 -20.93 -11.51 -5.32
N ILE A 121 -20.17 -12.55 -4.95
CA ILE A 121 -18.85 -12.39 -4.31
C ILE A 121 -17.89 -11.65 -5.23
N ASN A 122 -17.76 -12.05 -6.48
CA ASN A 122 -16.86 -11.40 -7.44
C ASN A 122 -17.22 -9.93 -7.65
N THR A 123 -18.50 -9.60 -7.73
CA THR A 123 -18.93 -8.20 -7.83
C THR A 123 -18.54 -7.39 -6.60
N ARG A 124 -18.74 -7.95 -5.39
CA ARG A 124 -18.31 -7.29 -4.14
C ARG A 124 -16.81 -7.12 -4.08
N LEU A 125 -16.03 -8.14 -4.45
CA LEU A 125 -14.56 -8.07 -4.49
C LEU A 125 -14.08 -6.96 -5.43
N LEU A 126 -14.71 -6.78 -6.59
CA LEU A 126 -14.37 -5.69 -7.52
C LEU A 126 -14.67 -4.30 -6.92
N VAL A 127 -15.77 -4.15 -6.19
CA VAL A 127 -16.09 -2.90 -5.49
C VAL A 127 -15.05 -2.62 -4.41
N TYR A 128 -14.75 -3.58 -3.54
CA TYR A 128 -13.73 -3.43 -2.49
C TYR A 128 -12.33 -3.15 -3.06
N ALA A 129 -11.95 -3.83 -4.14
CA ALA A 129 -10.67 -3.57 -4.80
C ALA A 129 -10.57 -2.13 -5.34
N ASN A 130 -11.67 -1.60 -5.88
CA ASN A 130 -11.73 -0.22 -6.37
C ASN A 130 -11.67 0.81 -5.21
N GLU A 131 -12.37 0.56 -4.12
CA GLU A 131 -12.31 1.40 -2.92
C GLU A 131 -10.91 1.40 -2.32
N MET A 132 -10.30 0.22 -2.16
CA MET A 132 -8.92 0.08 -1.67
C MET A 132 -7.92 0.85 -2.52
N ARG A 133 -8.05 0.78 -3.87
CA ARG A 133 -7.19 1.54 -4.78
C ARG A 133 -7.34 3.05 -4.56
N LYS A 134 -8.57 3.55 -4.41
CA LYS A 134 -8.83 4.98 -4.11
C LYS A 134 -8.20 5.40 -2.78
N TYR A 135 -8.32 4.56 -1.74
CA TYR A 135 -7.68 4.80 -0.44
C TYR A 135 -6.15 4.84 -0.55
N GLN A 136 -5.54 3.90 -1.25
CA GLN A 136 -4.10 3.88 -1.48
C GLN A 136 -3.61 5.12 -2.25
N GLU A 137 -4.35 5.56 -3.27
CA GLU A 137 -4.03 6.80 -3.99
C GLU A 137 -4.11 8.04 -3.09
N LYS A 138 -5.12 8.10 -2.19
CA LYS A 138 -5.25 9.19 -1.22
C LYS A 138 -4.07 9.19 -0.25
N LEU A 139 -3.75 8.05 0.37
CA LEU A 139 -2.60 7.93 1.28
C LEU A 139 -1.27 8.28 0.60
N ARG A 140 -1.09 7.86 -0.65
CA ARG A 140 0.11 8.21 -1.42
C ARG A 140 0.22 9.72 -1.65
N LYS A 141 -0.88 10.39 -2.01
CA LYS A 141 -0.90 11.85 -2.16
C LYS A 141 -0.58 12.55 -0.84
N GLU A 142 -1.20 12.12 0.25
CA GLU A 142 -0.91 12.66 1.60
C GLU A 142 0.55 12.47 1.99
N ALA A 143 1.14 11.29 1.74
CA ALA A 143 2.54 11.02 2.00
C ALA A 143 3.48 11.92 1.17
N VAL A 144 3.18 12.13 -0.11
CA VAL A 144 3.95 13.04 -0.98
C VAL A 144 3.86 14.50 -0.49
N ILE A 145 2.65 14.96 -0.14
CA ILE A 145 2.46 16.29 0.42
C ILE A 145 3.24 16.44 1.72
N ARG A 146 3.13 15.45 2.63
CA ARG A 146 3.87 15.43 3.89
C ARG A 146 5.39 15.50 3.69
N THR A 147 5.92 14.68 2.77
CA THR A 147 7.36 14.67 2.44
C THR A 147 7.81 15.99 1.83
N ASN A 148 7.00 16.60 0.98
CA ASN A 148 7.33 17.90 0.40
C ASN A 148 7.28 19.00 1.48
N LEU A 149 6.23 19.05 2.29
CA LEU A 149 6.12 20.03 3.37
C LEU A 149 7.25 19.92 4.39
N SER A 150 7.70 18.71 4.73
CA SER A 150 8.80 18.51 5.68
C SER A 150 10.12 19.10 5.22
N ARG A 151 10.33 19.29 3.91
CA ARG A 151 11.50 19.97 3.35
C ARG A 151 11.48 21.50 3.54
N TYR A 152 10.27 22.07 3.64
CA TYR A 152 10.12 23.54 3.78
C TYR A 152 9.91 23.98 5.22
N VAL A 153 9.37 23.13 6.08
CA VAL A 153 8.99 23.50 7.46
C VAL A 153 9.86 22.81 8.53
N GLY A 154 10.78 21.95 8.10
CA GLY A 154 11.53 21.09 9.02
C GLY A 154 10.68 19.93 9.57
N GLY A 155 11.24 18.69 9.55
CA GLY A 155 10.46 17.46 9.87
C GLY A 155 9.86 17.48 11.27
N GLY A 156 10.56 18.02 12.28
CA GLY A 156 10.08 18.07 13.66
C GLY A 156 8.90 19.04 13.86
N VAL A 157 8.88 20.16 13.17
CA VAL A 157 7.77 21.13 13.22
C VAL A 157 6.53 20.53 12.57
N LEU A 158 6.69 19.87 11.43
CA LEU A 158 5.58 19.22 10.72
C LEU A 158 4.97 18.09 11.56
N GLU A 159 5.78 17.26 12.23
CA GLU A 159 5.28 16.22 13.12
C GLU A 159 4.51 16.78 14.32
N HIS A 160 4.98 17.87 14.87
CA HIS A 160 4.29 18.54 15.97
C HIS A 160 2.94 19.11 15.52
N LEU A 161 2.90 19.72 14.33
CA LEU A 161 1.67 20.23 13.71
C LEU A 161 0.65 19.13 13.39
N ILE A 162 1.11 17.95 12.94
CA ILE A 162 0.24 16.82 12.62
C ILE A 162 -0.29 16.13 13.89
N LYS A 163 0.52 16.08 14.96
CA LYS A 163 0.12 15.46 16.23
C LYS A 163 -0.79 16.36 17.09
N SER A 164 -0.69 17.66 16.94
CA SER A 164 -1.64 18.58 17.54
C SER A 164 -2.89 18.60 16.67
N ASP A 165 -4.00 18.03 17.15
CA ASP A 165 -5.33 18.03 16.51
C ASP A 165 -5.93 19.47 16.45
N GLU A 166 -5.13 20.48 16.77
CA GLU A 166 -5.48 21.88 16.81
C GLU A 166 -5.18 22.53 15.46
N THR A 167 -6.19 22.99 14.79
CA THR A 167 -6.09 24.05 13.77
C THR A 167 -5.32 25.21 14.35
N ILE A 168 -4.13 25.51 13.78
CA ILE A 168 -3.27 26.66 14.14
C ILE A 168 -4.12 27.87 14.64
N PRO A 169 -3.84 28.41 15.86
CA PRO A 169 -2.51 28.86 16.20
C PRO A 169 -1.82 28.03 17.29
N ILE A 170 -0.61 27.59 17.03
CA ILE A 170 0.29 27.12 18.09
C ILE A 170 0.38 28.25 19.10
N LYS A 171 -0.10 28.01 20.34
CA LYS A 171 0.01 28.99 21.43
C LYS A 171 1.47 29.34 21.61
N ASN A 172 1.76 30.63 21.67
CA ASN A 172 3.10 31.12 21.97
C ASN A 172 3.56 30.56 23.33
N VAL A 173 4.69 29.86 23.35
CA VAL A 173 5.24 29.24 24.55
C VAL A 173 6.56 29.87 24.90
N ARG A 174 6.72 30.31 26.16
CA ARG A 174 8.00 30.79 26.69
C ARG A 174 8.80 29.59 27.22
N ARG A 175 10.02 29.43 26.71
CA ARG A 175 10.91 28.32 27.07
C ARG A 175 12.37 28.73 26.95
N GLU A 176 13.25 28.12 27.77
CA GLU A 176 14.70 28.19 27.56
C GLU A 176 15.05 27.30 26.36
N VAL A 177 15.72 27.86 25.37
CA VAL A 177 16.19 27.20 24.16
C VAL A 177 17.63 27.59 23.86
N THR A 178 18.29 26.86 22.99
CA THR A 178 19.62 27.21 22.49
C THR A 178 19.54 27.44 20.99
N VAL A 179 20.01 28.60 20.54
CA VAL A 179 20.13 28.93 19.12
C VAL A 179 21.55 28.73 18.63
N LEU A 180 21.69 28.27 17.43
CA LEU A 180 22.93 28.13 16.68
C LEU A 180 22.79 28.88 15.36
N PHE A 181 23.74 29.80 15.11
CA PHE A 181 23.91 30.50 13.85
C PHE A 181 25.23 30.06 13.22
N ALA A 182 25.25 29.84 11.92
CA ALA A 182 26.48 29.57 11.18
C ALA A 182 26.42 30.21 9.81
N ASP A 183 27.49 30.90 9.43
CA ASP A 183 27.58 31.71 8.22
C ASP A 183 28.94 31.55 7.54
N ILE A 184 28.95 31.70 6.20
CA ILE A 184 30.17 31.59 5.38
C ILE A 184 30.96 32.87 5.45
N ARG A 185 32.19 32.77 5.89
CA ARG A 185 33.07 33.94 5.98
C ARG A 185 33.44 34.50 4.60
N SER A 186 33.25 35.79 4.41
CA SER A 186 33.53 36.52 3.15
C SER A 186 32.69 35.99 1.96
N PHE A 187 31.46 35.55 2.21
CA PHE A 187 30.58 34.99 1.18
C PHE A 187 30.38 35.94 0.00
N THR A 188 30.13 37.20 0.24
CA THR A 188 29.92 38.20 -0.83
C THR A 188 31.08 38.20 -1.84
N THR A 189 32.32 38.27 -1.34
CA THR A 189 33.52 38.23 -2.19
C THR A 189 33.67 36.90 -2.91
N LEU A 190 33.28 35.79 -2.25
CA LEU A 190 33.34 34.48 -2.84
C LEU A 190 32.30 34.34 -3.96
N ALA A 191 31.07 34.81 -3.74
CA ALA A 191 29.99 34.78 -4.70
C ALA A 191 30.23 35.65 -5.94
N GLU A 192 30.85 36.80 -5.75
CA GLU A 192 31.25 37.66 -6.87
C GLU A 192 32.28 37.00 -7.81
N ALA A 193 33.06 36.05 -7.30
CA ALA A 193 34.07 35.29 -8.06
C ALA A 193 33.57 33.98 -8.64
N MET A 194 32.25 33.72 -8.60
CA MET A 194 31.60 32.49 -9.05
C MET A 194 30.37 32.79 -9.91
N GLY A 195 29.98 31.83 -10.76
CA GLY A 195 28.69 31.92 -11.47
C GLY A 195 27.50 31.62 -10.51
N PRO A 196 26.31 32.20 -10.80
CA PRO A 196 25.14 32.02 -9.93
C PRO A 196 24.77 30.54 -9.68
N GLU A 197 24.89 29.69 -10.70
CA GLU A 197 24.61 28.27 -10.61
C GLU A 197 25.62 27.55 -9.70
N GLU A 198 26.91 27.95 -9.78
CA GLU A 198 28.00 27.44 -8.95
C GLU A 198 27.80 27.80 -7.48
N VAL A 199 27.32 29.03 -7.22
CA VAL A 199 26.97 29.48 -5.87
C VAL A 199 25.85 28.66 -5.29
N ILE A 200 24.77 28.41 -6.06
CA ILE A 200 23.65 27.56 -5.62
C ILE A 200 24.11 26.13 -5.35
N GLU A 201 24.94 25.54 -6.22
CA GLU A 201 25.48 24.19 -6.01
C GLU A 201 26.32 24.16 -4.72
N MET A 202 27.19 25.12 -4.51
CA MET A 202 28.02 25.23 -3.31
C MET A 202 27.18 25.34 -2.03
N LEU A 203 26.16 26.20 -2.03
CA LEU A 203 25.25 26.35 -0.88
C LEU A 203 24.46 25.10 -0.60
N ASN A 204 23.98 24.39 -1.64
CA ASN A 204 23.26 23.16 -1.47
C ASN A 204 24.15 22.04 -0.90
N GLU A 205 25.40 21.92 -1.35
CA GLU A 205 26.37 20.98 -0.78
C GLU A 205 26.61 21.29 0.70
N TYR A 206 26.83 22.55 1.04
CA TYR A 206 27.05 23.01 2.40
C TYR A 206 25.83 22.78 3.30
N PHE A 207 24.66 23.27 2.91
CA PHE A 207 23.44 23.15 3.71
C PHE A 207 23.03 21.71 3.93
N SER A 208 23.14 20.83 2.93
CA SER A 208 22.84 19.41 3.10
C SER A 208 23.62 18.78 4.25
N VAL A 209 24.94 19.03 4.28
CA VAL A 209 25.79 18.47 5.34
C VAL A 209 25.46 19.07 6.71
N MET A 210 25.25 20.39 6.79
CA MET A 210 24.98 21.08 8.05
C MET A 210 23.61 20.70 8.63
N VAL A 211 22.58 20.62 7.80
CA VAL A 211 21.22 20.28 8.24
C VAL A 211 21.14 18.84 8.75
N ASP A 212 21.81 17.89 8.10
CA ASP A 212 21.86 16.50 8.56
C ASP A 212 22.47 16.40 9.97
N ILE A 213 23.53 17.20 10.25
CA ILE A 213 24.14 17.23 11.57
C ILE A 213 23.22 17.89 12.61
N ILE A 214 22.56 19.01 12.25
CA ILE A 214 21.59 19.66 13.16
C ILE A 214 20.51 18.66 13.59
N PHE A 215 19.92 17.92 12.64
CA PHE A 215 18.88 16.92 12.94
C PHE A 215 19.40 15.74 13.73
N LYS A 216 20.63 15.29 13.49
CA LYS A 216 21.30 14.24 14.26
C LYS A 216 21.39 14.57 15.75
N TYR A 217 21.58 15.85 16.09
CA TYR A 217 21.66 16.36 17.46
C TYR A 217 20.34 16.97 17.96
N ASN A 218 19.20 16.53 17.46
CA ASN A 218 17.87 16.97 17.89
C ASN A 218 17.58 18.47 17.69
N GLY A 219 18.34 19.15 16.84
CA GLY A 219 18.10 20.52 16.43
C GLY A 219 16.99 20.64 15.41
N VAL A 220 16.34 21.78 15.37
CA VAL A 220 15.37 22.17 14.36
C VAL A 220 15.99 23.26 13.51
N LEU A 221 16.02 23.09 12.18
CA LEU A 221 16.37 24.17 11.28
C LEU A 221 15.23 25.19 11.27
N ASP A 222 15.52 26.42 11.69
CA ASP A 222 14.55 27.51 11.69
C ASP A 222 14.41 28.11 10.29
N LYS A 223 15.54 28.64 9.76
CA LYS A 223 15.58 29.21 8.41
C LYS A 223 17.01 29.35 7.85
N PHE A 224 17.05 29.59 6.56
CA PHE A 224 18.24 30.11 5.87
C PHE A 224 18.06 31.60 5.61
N VAL A 225 19.12 32.42 5.78
CA VAL A 225 19.15 33.82 5.47
C VAL A 225 20.39 34.07 4.59
N GLY A 226 20.23 33.95 3.27
CA GLY A 226 21.37 33.93 2.35
C GLY A 226 22.22 32.67 2.55
N ASP A 227 23.47 32.87 2.97
CA ASP A 227 24.43 31.82 3.31
C ASP A 227 24.44 31.44 4.80
N GLU A 228 23.74 32.23 5.63
CA GLU A 228 23.55 31.95 7.04
C GLU A 228 22.47 30.91 7.26
N LEU A 229 22.69 30.00 8.20
CA LEU A 229 21.68 29.09 8.73
C LEU A 229 21.40 29.36 10.21
N MET A 230 20.14 29.28 10.59
CA MET A 230 19.68 29.35 11.98
C MET A 230 19.05 28.04 12.39
N ALA A 231 19.53 27.45 13.49
CA ALA A 231 18.97 26.28 14.10
C ALA A 231 18.61 26.52 15.58
N VAL A 232 17.60 25.79 16.08
CA VAL A 232 17.12 25.92 17.45
C VAL A 232 17.07 24.54 18.10
N PHE A 233 17.66 24.41 19.28
CA PHE A 233 17.65 23.20 20.08
C PHE A 233 16.74 23.39 21.30
N GLY A 234 15.91 22.38 21.63
CA GLY A 234 14.89 22.48 22.67
C GLY A 234 13.59 23.17 22.24
N MET A 235 13.40 23.42 20.94
CA MET A 235 12.19 24.03 20.40
C MET A 235 10.98 23.12 20.51
N ILE A 236 11.14 21.82 20.27
CA ILE A 236 10.08 20.82 20.23
C ILE A 236 10.30 19.79 21.33
N GLY A 237 9.50 19.86 22.40
CA GLY A 237 9.51 18.88 23.50
C GLY A 237 10.78 18.86 24.36
N PRO A 238 10.80 18.09 25.45
CA PRO A 238 11.99 17.85 26.24
C PRO A 238 12.80 16.72 25.57
N THR A 239 13.74 17.07 24.70
CA THR A 239 14.65 16.11 24.08
C THR A 239 16.09 16.45 24.44
N GLY A 240 16.80 15.53 25.10
CA GLY A 240 18.24 15.65 25.35
C GLY A 240 18.66 16.80 26.26
N ASN A 241 19.87 17.30 26.00
CA ASN A 241 20.44 18.47 26.62
C ASN A 241 20.67 19.55 25.53
N PRO A 242 19.71 20.46 25.28
CA PRO A 242 19.77 21.38 24.15
C PRO A 242 21.06 22.19 24.04
N PRO A 243 21.66 22.74 25.12
CA PRO A 243 22.95 23.43 25.03
C PRO A 243 24.09 22.51 24.60
N LEU A 244 24.17 21.30 25.16
CA LEU A 244 25.21 20.33 24.83
C LEU A 244 25.05 19.80 23.42
N ASP A 245 23.81 19.51 23.00
CA ASP A 245 23.48 19.09 21.65
C ASP A 245 23.89 20.15 20.62
N ALA A 246 23.62 21.42 20.88
CA ALA A 246 24.01 22.52 20.00
C ALA A 246 25.55 22.65 19.85
N VAL A 247 26.29 22.55 20.97
CA VAL A 247 27.75 22.61 20.93
C VAL A 247 28.35 21.41 20.22
N ASN A 248 27.84 20.20 20.46
CA ASN A 248 28.28 18.98 19.77
C ASN A 248 27.97 19.05 18.27
N ALA A 249 26.79 19.57 17.89
CA ALA A 249 26.44 19.80 16.49
C ALA A 249 27.45 20.75 15.85
N ALA A 250 27.77 21.90 16.48
CA ALA A 250 28.74 22.86 15.94
C ALA A 250 30.14 22.26 15.79
N LEU A 251 30.59 21.44 16.75
CA LEU A 251 31.88 20.74 16.67
C LEU A 251 31.92 19.74 15.51
N GLU A 252 30.83 19.00 15.29
CA GLU A 252 30.72 18.08 14.16
C GLU A 252 30.59 18.85 12.84
N MET A 253 29.80 19.93 12.76
CA MET A 253 29.68 20.80 11.60
C MET A 253 31.06 21.35 11.19
N ARG A 254 31.87 21.81 12.13
CA ARG A 254 33.23 22.26 11.90
C ARG A 254 34.13 21.16 11.29
N ARG A 255 34.01 19.93 11.76
CA ARG A 255 34.77 18.78 11.21
C ARG A 255 34.29 18.43 9.81
N ALA A 256 32.98 18.33 9.62
CA ALA A 256 32.38 18.01 8.34
C ALA A 256 32.67 19.07 7.27
N GLN A 257 32.63 20.36 7.65
CA GLN A 257 33.00 21.47 6.79
C GLN A 257 34.48 21.36 6.31
N LYS A 258 35.39 21.01 7.20
CA LYS A 258 36.81 20.80 6.82
C LYS A 258 36.94 19.68 5.77
N GLU A 259 36.22 18.59 5.92
CA GLU A 259 36.27 17.47 4.99
C GLU A 259 35.61 17.82 3.64
N LEU A 260 34.48 18.55 3.68
CA LEU A 260 33.85 19.09 2.49
C LEU A 260 34.84 20.00 1.71
N MET A 261 35.55 20.90 2.41
CA MET A 261 36.52 21.78 1.79
C MET A 261 37.69 21.03 1.14
N ARG A 262 38.19 19.98 1.78
CA ARG A 262 39.24 19.12 1.17
C ARG A 262 38.74 18.43 -0.10
N THR A 263 37.48 18.01 -0.11
CA THR A 263 36.89 17.40 -1.30
C THR A 263 36.73 18.40 -2.42
N ARG A 264 36.26 19.61 -2.13
CA ARG A 264 36.12 20.70 -3.10
C ARG A 264 37.47 21.13 -3.65
N GLU A 265 38.51 21.24 -2.81
CA GLU A 265 39.88 21.58 -3.21
C GLU A 265 40.44 20.54 -4.21
N ARG A 266 40.26 19.25 -3.96
CA ARG A 266 40.63 18.15 -4.88
C ARG A 266 39.91 18.24 -6.24
N GLN A 267 38.70 18.80 -6.24
CA GLN A 267 37.91 19.04 -7.46
C GLN A 267 38.23 20.37 -8.16
N GLY A 268 39.15 21.17 -7.62
CA GLY A 268 39.47 22.52 -8.13
C GLY A 268 38.39 23.56 -7.88
N LYS A 269 37.41 23.25 -6.99
CA LYS A 269 36.33 24.17 -6.63
C LYS A 269 36.74 25.15 -5.54
N LYS A 270 36.05 26.30 -5.46
CA LYS A 270 36.28 27.31 -4.40
C LYS A 270 35.99 26.71 -3.01
N THR A 271 36.80 27.11 -2.05
CA THR A 271 36.69 26.74 -0.63
C THR A 271 36.35 27.93 0.24
N PHE A 272 35.76 27.69 1.41
CA PHE A 272 35.35 28.71 2.35
C PHE A 272 35.48 28.21 3.79
N LYS A 273 35.35 29.12 4.75
CA LYS A 273 35.30 28.83 6.18
C LYS A 273 33.97 29.29 6.76
N ILE A 274 33.47 28.67 7.82
CA ILE A 274 32.28 29.09 8.53
C ILE A 274 32.63 29.66 9.91
N GLY A 275 31.89 30.66 10.36
CA GLY A 275 31.85 31.12 11.74
C GLY A 275 30.57 30.60 12.40
N THR A 276 30.61 30.30 13.69
CA THR A 276 29.45 29.77 14.40
C THR A 276 29.23 30.48 15.72
N GLY A 277 27.99 30.92 15.99
CA GLY A 277 27.57 31.53 17.24
C GLY A 277 26.49 30.70 17.93
N ILE A 278 26.64 30.45 19.23
CA ILE A 278 25.68 29.65 20.04
C ILE A 278 25.30 30.44 21.28
N ASN A 279 24.01 30.54 21.56
CA ASN A 279 23.53 31.16 22.77
C ASN A 279 22.30 30.47 23.34
N THR A 280 22.24 30.39 24.68
CA THR A 280 21.11 29.77 25.41
C THR A 280 20.39 30.83 26.24
N GLY A 281 19.07 30.81 26.23
CA GLY A 281 18.27 31.70 27.05
C GLY A 281 16.76 31.52 26.84
N GLU A 282 15.98 32.33 27.56
CA GLU A 282 14.53 32.34 27.38
C GLU A 282 14.13 32.98 26.06
N ALA A 283 13.25 32.32 25.34
CA ALA A 283 12.64 32.82 24.12
C ALA A 283 11.15 32.44 24.06
N VAL A 284 10.40 33.14 23.24
CA VAL A 284 9.02 32.80 22.89
C VAL A 284 9.04 32.01 21.57
N ILE A 285 8.55 30.78 21.62
CA ILE A 285 8.37 29.93 20.46
C ILE A 285 6.94 30.12 19.99
N GLY A 286 6.72 30.40 18.71
CA GLY A 286 5.38 30.60 18.18
C GLY A 286 5.34 30.94 16.70
N SER A 287 4.14 31.12 16.20
CA SER A 287 3.92 31.55 14.81
C SER A 287 3.95 33.07 14.70
N LEU A 288 4.81 33.57 13.82
CA LEU A 288 4.97 34.99 13.50
C LEU A 288 4.65 35.22 12.04
N GLY A 289 3.81 36.20 11.73
CA GLY A 289 3.56 36.60 10.36
C GLY A 289 2.16 37.15 10.11
N ALA A 290 1.74 37.08 8.87
CA ALA A 290 0.42 37.49 8.40
C ALA A 290 -0.53 36.29 8.26
N LYS A 291 -1.82 36.57 8.04
CA LYS A 291 -2.88 35.53 7.91
C LYS A 291 -2.54 34.43 6.90
N ASP A 292 -1.89 34.78 5.81
CA ASP A 292 -1.61 33.88 4.69
C ASP A 292 -0.16 33.38 4.66
N ARG A 293 0.69 33.84 5.60
CA ARG A 293 2.09 33.43 5.71
C ARG A 293 2.55 33.51 7.16
N LEU A 294 2.77 32.37 7.76
CA LEU A 294 3.24 32.25 9.13
C LEU A 294 4.57 31.48 9.13
N ASP A 295 5.55 32.02 9.85
CA ASP A 295 6.82 31.36 10.15
C ASP A 295 6.76 30.89 11.61
N PHE A 296 6.97 29.61 11.84
CA PHE A 296 7.11 29.07 13.19
C PHE A 296 8.58 29.22 13.63
N THR A 297 8.83 30.11 14.59
CA THR A 297 10.17 30.54 14.94
C THR A 297 10.29 30.90 16.42
N VAL A 298 11.48 31.28 16.82
CA VAL A 298 11.79 31.75 18.18
C VAL A 298 12.10 33.25 18.18
N ILE A 299 11.53 33.95 19.18
CA ILE A 299 11.72 35.38 19.37
C ILE A 299 12.22 35.61 20.77
N GLY A 300 13.31 36.34 20.88
CA GLY A 300 13.89 36.73 22.16
C GLY A 300 15.23 37.44 21.98
N ASP A 301 15.62 38.19 22.99
CA ASP A 301 16.88 38.88 22.99
C ASP A 301 18.10 37.95 22.86
N MET A 302 17.97 36.73 23.41
CA MET A 302 19.00 35.69 23.32
C MET A 302 19.28 35.25 21.87
N VAL A 303 18.31 35.42 20.97
CA VAL A 303 18.46 35.09 19.53
C VAL A 303 19.43 36.11 18.89
N ASN A 304 19.22 37.39 19.17
CA ASN A 304 20.09 38.48 18.65
C ASN A 304 21.54 38.38 19.19
N ILE A 305 21.69 37.89 20.42
CA ILE A 305 23.02 37.63 21.02
C ILE A 305 23.71 36.49 20.27
N GLY A 306 22.99 35.40 19.98
CA GLY A 306 23.50 34.26 19.19
C GLY A 306 23.98 34.68 17.79
N ALA A 307 23.17 35.44 17.07
CA ALA A 307 23.54 36.02 15.78
C ALA A 307 24.78 36.93 15.88
N ARG A 308 24.89 37.72 16.96
CA ARG A 308 26.08 38.56 17.16
C ARG A 308 27.35 37.75 17.41
N PHE A 309 27.26 36.64 18.15
CA PHE A 309 28.40 35.74 18.34
C PHE A 309 28.86 35.14 17.04
N GLU A 310 27.92 34.76 16.17
CA GLU A 310 28.24 34.29 14.84
C GLU A 310 28.99 35.37 14.04
N GLN A 311 28.50 36.63 14.00
CA GLN A 311 29.12 37.73 13.24
C GLN A 311 30.58 38.05 13.63
N ILE A 312 30.94 37.88 14.90
CA ILE A 312 32.29 38.11 15.39
C ILE A 312 33.17 36.85 15.38
N ALA A 313 32.61 35.70 15.05
CA ALA A 313 33.36 34.46 14.94
C ALA A 313 34.25 34.48 13.71
N GLU A 314 35.52 34.19 13.88
CA GLU A 314 36.45 34.01 12.77
C GLU A 314 36.17 32.70 12.04
N GLY A 315 36.81 32.49 10.89
CA GLY A 315 36.66 31.24 10.15
C GLY A 315 37.09 30.04 10.96
N GLN A 316 36.19 29.05 11.13
CA GLN A 316 36.32 27.83 11.96
C GLN A 316 36.17 28.06 13.46
N GLU A 317 35.80 29.24 13.90
CA GLU A 317 35.58 29.56 15.29
C GLU A 317 34.13 29.25 15.71
N ILE A 318 33.94 28.76 16.92
CA ILE A 318 32.64 28.54 17.56
C ILE A 318 32.61 29.41 18.80
N ILE A 319 31.75 30.44 18.80
CA ILE A 319 31.60 31.34 19.95
C ILE A 319 30.32 30.97 20.70
N VAL A 320 30.46 30.83 22.02
CA VAL A 320 29.41 30.37 22.92
C VAL A 320 29.13 31.42 23.98
N GLY A 321 27.87 31.66 24.29
CA GLY A 321 27.46 32.59 25.34
C GLY A 321 27.65 32.01 26.77
N GLU A 322 27.69 32.88 27.75
CA GLU A 322 27.89 32.55 29.18
C GLU A 322 26.92 31.47 29.65
N ARG A 323 25.61 31.57 29.38
CA ARG A 323 24.62 30.62 29.82
C ARG A 323 24.88 29.23 29.20
N THR A 324 25.21 29.14 27.91
CA THR A 324 25.60 27.89 27.26
C THR A 324 26.86 27.30 27.88
N TYR A 325 27.88 28.13 28.09
CA TYR A 325 29.12 27.70 28.77
C TYR A 325 28.84 27.09 30.13
N GLN A 326 28.07 27.77 30.98
CA GLN A 326 27.75 27.27 32.33
C GLN A 326 27.05 25.89 32.33
N LEU A 327 26.22 25.66 31.32
CA LEU A 327 25.49 24.39 31.15
C LEU A 327 26.36 23.27 30.56
N CYS A 328 27.44 23.58 29.84
CA CYS A 328 28.27 22.60 29.13
C CYS A 328 29.71 22.47 29.71
N LYS A 329 30.13 23.31 30.64
CA LYS A 329 31.53 23.38 31.13
C LYS A 329 32.11 22.10 31.72
N ASN A 330 31.24 21.20 32.17
CA ASN A 330 31.68 19.90 32.71
C ASN A 330 31.91 18.85 31.62
N ASP A 331 31.33 19.07 30.45
CA ASP A 331 31.34 18.13 29.33
C ASP A 331 32.31 18.55 28.22
N ILE A 332 32.50 19.87 28.04
CA ILE A 332 33.30 20.44 26.94
C ILE A 332 34.23 21.52 27.48
N ASN A 333 35.51 21.38 27.20
CA ASN A 333 36.50 22.41 27.52
C ASN A 333 36.34 23.63 26.61
N MET A 334 36.10 24.79 27.22
CA MET A 334 35.96 26.07 26.54
C MET A 334 36.82 27.11 27.30
N THR A 335 37.38 28.07 26.58
CA THR A 335 38.16 29.16 27.13
C THR A 335 37.44 30.47 26.96
N LYS A 336 37.56 31.35 27.96
CA LYS A 336 36.97 32.71 27.85
C LYS A 336 37.67 33.50 26.76
N LYS A 337 36.88 33.95 25.73
CA LYS A 337 37.37 34.77 24.64
C LYS A 337 37.42 36.26 25.04
N GLY A 338 36.45 36.71 25.81
CA GLY A 338 36.33 38.10 26.22
C GLY A 338 34.88 38.55 26.41
N GLU A 339 34.70 39.85 26.32
CA GLU A 339 33.40 40.50 26.44
C GLU A 339 33.07 41.22 25.11
N VAL A 340 31.84 41.02 24.64
CA VAL A 340 31.35 41.60 23.38
C VAL A 340 30.30 42.64 23.69
N GLN A 341 30.48 43.84 23.17
CA GLN A 341 29.46 44.87 23.26
C GLN A 341 28.38 44.66 22.21
N LEU A 342 27.15 44.55 22.66
CA LEU A 342 26.01 44.40 21.77
C LEU A 342 25.57 45.78 21.26
N ARG A 343 25.25 45.88 19.97
CA ARG A 343 24.70 47.09 19.37
C ARG A 343 23.41 47.48 20.10
N ASN A 344 23.30 48.75 20.53
CA ASN A 344 22.15 49.29 21.26
C ASN A 344 21.98 48.78 22.71
N ARG A 345 23.03 48.22 23.34
CA ARG A 345 23.07 47.90 24.77
C ARG A 345 24.30 48.49 25.44
N ASN A 346 24.09 48.94 26.67
CA ASN A 346 25.22 49.40 27.54
C ASN A 346 25.92 48.21 28.22
N ALA A 347 25.36 47.01 28.12
CA ALA A 347 25.90 45.81 28.76
C ALA A 347 26.78 45.00 27.82
N GLN A 348 27.94 44.60 28.30
CA GLN A 348 28.84 43.65 27.65
C GLN A 348 28.39 42.24 27.96
N VAL A 349 28.52 41.30 27.04
CA VAL A 349 28.19 39.90 27.19
C VAL A 349 29.48 39.09 27.08
N THR A 350 29.73 38.27 28.10
CA THR A 350 30.88 37.36 28.12
C THR A 350 30.67 36.20 27.08
N CYS A 351 31.73 35.89 26.36
CA CYS A 351 31.73 34.77 25.43
C CYS A 351 32.96 33.87 25.59
N TYR A 352 32.80 32.64 25.09
CA TYR A 352 33.78 31.56 25.18
C TYR A 352 34.00 30.93 23.81
N ILE A 353 35.13 30.24 23.65
CA ILE A 353 35.50 29.48 22.43
C ILE A 353 35.93 28.06 22.80
#